data_8c6a75205e04fc48433fb7c0b3bbdeae
#
_entry.id   8c6a75205e04fc48433fb7c0b3bbdeae
#
_cell.length_a   1.000
_cell.length_b   1.000
_cell.length_c   1.000
_cell.angle_alpha   90.00
_cell.angle_beta   90.00
_cell.angle_gamma   90.00
#
_symmetry.space_group_name_H-M   'P 1'
#
loop_
_entity.id
_entity.type
_entity.pdbx_description
1 polymer ?
#
loop_
_entity_poly.entity_id
_entity_poly.type
_entity_poly.pdbx_seq_one_letter_code
_entity_poly.pdbx_strand_id
1 'polypeptide(L)'
;MNEAHAFFLLESMVTTTQIKRYAWVVELLVDNASGLTINEFEIEWAKSSLSNFGKEKLERRAWYKCFYDIGMIYGILIEVENHAENSTWSIINPEVLKGKDIQQWMLACVAHRNLLEECLGMYNRIDIEGFPSENGMLEPVTRAMKNNCKMEVIYKRYGHNPKRHIVEPYFIKTYNHRFYVLCKFDTGNFFTLSFDRILEVKVLKGHFNFPNNLFAEDFFINSFGVMIPPGDVKPLDIILRAKSDERFYLKDIPLHGSQQIVREELEYVDFSYHIIPTEDFIGAVMQQGDRLEVIAPEEFRNKVKTRLEKAYYQYLAS
;
A
#
# COMPACT_ATOMS: atom_id res chain seq x y z
N MET A 1 -28.02 -9.87 -11.16
CA MET A 1 -27.46 -9.80 -9.80
C MET A 1 -26.03 -9.31 -10.00
N ASN A 2 -25.71 -8.12 -9.50
CA ASN A 2 -24.44 -7.42 -9.84
C ASN A 2 -23.26 -8.19 -9.20
N GLU A 3 -22.17 -8.38 -9.95
CA GLU A 3 -20.95 -9.08 -9.46
C GLU A 3 -20.44 -8.54 -8.12
N ALA A 4 -20.55 -7.22 -7.91
CA ALA A 4 -20.25 -6.56 -6.63
C ALA A 4 -21.14 -7.04 -5.47
N HIS A 5 -22.36 -7.45 -5.73
CA HIS A 5 -23.28 -7.94 -4.69
C HIS A 5 -23.02 -9.41 -4.34
N ALA A 6 -22.60 -10.21 -5.33
CA ALA A 6 -22.16 -11.59 -5.12
C ALA A 6 -20.83 -11.63 -4.33
N PHE A 7 -19.92 -10.71 -4.63
CA PHE A 7 -18.66 -10.50 -3.93
C PHE A 7 -18.88 -10.16 -2.45
N PHE A 8 -19.79 -9.21 -2.15
CA PHE A 8 -20.08 -8.79 -0.79
C PHE A 8 -20.72 -9.90 0.06
N LEU A 9 -21.52 -10.77 -0.57
CA LEU A 9 -22.12 -11.93 0.11
C LEU A 9 -21.08 -13.02 0.43
N LEU A 10 -20.06 -13.19 -0.42
CA LEU A 10 -18.95 -14.13 -0.19
C LEU A 10 -18.05 -13.66 0.97
N GLU A 11 -17.67 -12.37 1.02
CA GLU A 11 -16.88 -11.82 2.14
C GLU A 11 -17.60 -11.94 3.50
N SER A 12 -18.91 -11.75 3.53
CA SER A 12 -19.69 -11.85 4.77
C SER A 12 -19.79 -13.28 5.32
N MET A 13 -19.40 -14.30 4.54
CA MET A 13 -19.45 -15.72 4.90
C MET A 13 -18.07 -16.33 5.21
N VAL A 14 -16.96 -15.60 4.99
CA VAL A 14 -15.60 -16.10 5.21
C VAL A 14 -15.18 -15.85 6.65
N THR A 15 -14.81 -16.92 7.35
CA THR A 15 -14.32 -16.83 8.74
C THR A 15 -12.86 -16.37 8.80
N THR A 16 -12.45 -15.79 9.93
CA THR A 16 -11.04 -15.42 10.18
C THR A 16 -10.08 -16.61 9.96
N THR A 17 -10.48 -17.81 10.34
CA THR A 17 -9.67 -19.03 10.13
C THR A 17 -9.50 -19.36 8.65
N GLN A 18 -10.53 -19.14 7.83
CA GLN A 18 -10.44 -19.34 6.39
C GLN A 18 -9.51 -18.29 5.73
N ILE A 19 -9.59 -17.02 6.14
CA ILE A 19 -8.68 -15.98 5.63
C ILE A 19 -7.22 -16.32 5.96
N LYS A 20 -6.94 -16.78 7.19
CA LYS A 20 -5.60 -17.24 7.59
C LYS A 20 -5.11 -18.38 6.71
N ARG A 21 -6.00 -19.33 6.39
CA ARG A 21 -5.68 -20.45 5.48
C ARG A 21 -5.38 -19.96 4.06
N TYR A 22 -6.17 -19.03 3.55
CA TYR A 22 -5.95 -18.47 2.21
C TYR A 22 -4.60 -17.77 2.10
N ALA A 23 -4.24 -16.95 3.09
CA ALA A 23 -2.94 -16.31 3.16
C ALA A 23 -1.80 -17.34 3.16
N TRP A 24 -1.91 -18.37 4.01
CA TRP A 24 -0.91 -19.45 4.10
C TRP A 24 -0.77 -20.23 2.78
N VAL A 25 -1.86 -20.51 2.07
CA VAL A 25 -1.83 -21.20 0.75
C VAL A 25 -1.10 -20.36 -0.28
N VAL A 26 -1.37 -19.04 -0.31
CA VAL A 26 -0.71 -18.13 -1.27
C VAL A 26 0.78 -18.02 -0.97
N GLU A 27 1.17 -17.84 0.30
CA GLU A 27 2.60 -17.82 0.69
C GLU A 27 3.31 -19.11 0.29
N LEU A 28 2.71 -20.26 0.61
CA LEU A 28 3.29 -21.56 0.28
C LEU A 28 3.50 -21.74 -1.24
N LEU A 29 2.59 -21.23 -2.07
CA LEU A 29 2.71 -21.29 -3.53
C LEU A 29 3.68 -20.23 -4.09
N VAL A 30 3.85 -19.11 -3.43
CA VAL A 30 4.88 -18.11 -3.78
C VAL A 30 6.27 -18.71 -3.56
N ASP A 31 6.48 -19.40 -2.43
CA ASP A 31 7.74 -20.06 -2.11
C ASP A 31 8.01 -21.29 -3.00
N ASN A 32 6.95 -21.89 -3.57
CA ASN A 32 7.02 -23.05 -4.44
C ASN A 32 6.41 -22.75 -5.82
N ALA A 33 7.06 -21.88 -6.58
CA ALA A 33 6.55 -21.39 -7.87
C ALA A 33 6.33 -22.50 -8.93
N SER A 34 7.01 -23.65 -8.81
CA SER A 34 6.79 -24.83 -9.65
C SER A 34 5.48 -25.58 -9.34
N GLY A 35 4.73 -25.11 -8.34
CA GLY A 35 3.50 -25.73 -7.88
C GLY A 35 3.71 -26.90 -6.92
N LEU A 36 2.64 -27.29 -6.23
CA LEU A 36 2.60 -28.37 -5.26
C LEU A 36 1.45 -29.34 -5.58
N THR A 37 1.66 -30.62 -5.31
CA THR A 37 0.59 -31.64 -5.31
C THR A 37 -0.28 -31.49 -4.07
N ILE A 38 -1.52 -32.01 -4.10
CA ILE A 38 -2.39 -32.00 -2.90
C ILE A 38 -1.73 -32.73 -1.72
N ASN A 39 -0.99 -33.81 -1.96
CA ASN A 39 -0.28 -34.51 -0.90
C ASN A 39 0.80 -33.65 -0.23
N GLU A 40 1.52 -32.83 -1.01
CA GLU A 40 2.49 -31.89 -0.47
C GLU A 40 1.80 -30.78 0.33
N PHE A 41 0.67 -30.26 -0.14
CA PHE A 41 -0.17 -29.35 0.66
C PHE A 41 -0.56 -29.95 2.00
N GLU A 42 -0.99 -31.21 2.02
CA GLU A 42 -1.37 -31.90 3.25
C GLU A 42 -0.19 -32.09 4.21
N ILE A 43 1.01 -32.37 3.68
CA ILE A 43 2.24 -32.51 4.47
C ILE A 43 2.63 -31.16 5.08
N GLU A 44 2.65 -30.08 4.30
CA GLU A 44 3.00 -28.75 4.80
C GLU A 44 1.93 -28.21 5.76
N TRP A 45 0.64 -28.47 5.46
CA TRP A 45 -0.44 -28.12 6.37
C TRP A 45 -0.30 -28.78 7.73
N ALA A 46 0.05 -30.07 7.77
CA ALA A 46 0.25 -30.79 9.03
C ALA A 46 1.40 -30.24 9.90
N LYS A 47 2.36 -29.53 9.30
CA LYS A 47 3.46 -28.85 10.02
C LYS A 47 3.04 -27.48 10.54
N SER A 48 2.00 -26.88 9.98
CA SER A 48 1.61 -25.51 10.31
C SER A 48 0.89 -25.41 11.65
N SER A 49 1.04 -24.28 12.32
CA SER A 49 0.28 -23.94 13.54
C SER A 49 -1.22 -23.82 13.26
N LEU A 50 -1.60 -23.45 12.04
CA LEU A 50 -2.99 -23.32 11.61
C LEU A 50 -3.75 -24.64 11.61
N SER A 51 -3.06 -25.78 11.41
CA SER A 51 -3.63 -27.14 11.53
C SER A 51 -3.59 -27.66 12.97
N ASN A 52 -3.17 -26.84 13.94
CA ASN A 52 -2.86 -27.30 15.29
C ASN A 52 -1.85 -28.47 15.27
N PHE A 53 -0.80 -28.31 14.45
CA PHE A 53 0.26 -29.31 14.22
C PHE A 53 -0.28 -30.68 13.82
N GLY A 54 -1.12 -30.70 12.79
CA GLY A 54 -1.64 -31.90 12.15
C GLY A 54 -2.86 -32.50 12.82
N LYS A 55 -3.42 -31.88 13.86
CA LYS A 55 -4.68 -32.32 14.47
C LYS A 55 -5.89 -32.04 13.59
N GLU A 56 -5.87 -30.94 12.84
CA GLU A 56 -6.90 -30.56 11.89
C GLU A 56 -6.48 -30.96 10.47
N LYS A 57 -7.12 -32.00 9.96
CA LYS A 57 -6.94 -32.48 8.58
C LYS A 57 -7.97 -31.82 7.67
N LEU A 58 -7.52 -31.42 6.47
CA LEU A 58 -8.41 -30.93 5.44
C LEU A 58 -8.68 -32.07 4.41
N GLU A 59 -9.92 -32.27 4.08
CA GLU A 59 -10.29 -33.14 2.97
C GLU A 59 -9.88 -32.52 1.63
N ARG A 60 -9.59 -33.36 0.64
CA ARG A 60 -9.19 -32.92 -0.71
C ARG A 60 -10.16 -31.91 -1.32
N ARG A 61 -11.45 -32.05 -1.07
CA ARG A 61 -12.49 -31.13 -1.52
C ARG A 61 -12.36 -29.72 -0.89
N ALA A 62 -11.86 -29.62 0.32
CA ALA A 62 -11.63 -28.36 1.02
C ALA A 62 -10.47 -27.56 0.41
N TRP A 63 -9.45 -28.24 -0.13
CA TRP A 63 -8.36 -27.59 -0.89
C TRP A 63 -8.88 -26.95 -2.17
N TYR A 64 -9.68 -27.68 -2.97
CA TYR A 64 -10.24 -27.14 -4.20
C TYR A 64 -11.15 -25.94 -3.94
N LYS A 65 -11.96 -26.02 -2.87
CA LYS A 65 -12.76 -24.87 -2.44
C LYS A 65 -11.88 -23.69 -2.04
N CYS A 66 -10.79 -23.93 -1.32
CA CYS A 66 -9.84 -22.89 -0.92
C CYS A 66 -9.24 -22.19 -2.13
N PHE A 67 -8.77 -22.92 -3.14
CA PHE A 67 -8.20 -22.36 -4.37
C PHE A 67 -9.23 -21.55 -5.15
N TYR A 68 -10.45 -22.04 -5.27
CA TYR A 68 -11.56 -21.32 -5.89
C TYR A 68 -11.89 -20.03 -5.15
N ASP A 69 -12.03 -20.07 -3.83
CA ASP A 69 -12.35 -18.90 -2.99
C ASP A 69 -11.23 -17.84 -3.09
N ILE A 70 -9.96 -18.25 -3.10
CA ILE A 70 -8.81 -17.34 -3.30
C ILE A 70 -8.92 -16.61 -4.66
N GLY A 71 -9.25 -17.35 -5.71
CA GLY A 71 -9.46 -16.76 -7.05
C GLY A 71 -10.60 -15.74 -7.06
N MET A 72 -11.73 -16.08 -6.45
CA MET A 72 -12.92 -15.22 -6.42
C MET A 72 -12.74 -13.98 -5.55
N ILE A 73 -12.04 -14.10 -4.42
CA ILE A 73 -11.93 -13.01 -3.42
C ILE A 73 -10.72 -12.11 -3.72
N TYR A 74 -9.59 -12.70 -4.09
CA TYR A 74 -8.32 -11.98 -4.22
C TYR A 74 -7.81 -11.88 -5.68
N GLY A 75 -8.54 -12.44 -6.64
CA GLY A 75 -8.12 -12.45 -8.04
C GLY A 75 -6.87 -13.28 -8.32
N ILE A 76 -6.39 -14.08 -7.34
CA ILE A 76 -5.21 -14.93 -7.46
C ILE A 76 -5.65 -16.28 -8.01
N LEU A 77 -5.34 -16.57 -9.27
CA LEU A 77 -5.77 -17.79 -9.93
C LEU A 77 -4.81 -18.95 -9.62
N ILE A 78 -5.32 -19.99 -8.98
CA ILE A 78 -4.58 -21.21 -8.65
C ILE A 78 -5.16 -22.32 -9.52
N GLU A 79 -4.35 -22.82 -10.45
CA GLU A 79 -4.77 -23.87 -11.40
C GLU A 79 -3.79 -25.03 -11.42
N VAL A 80 -4.26 -26.14 -12.02
CA VAL A 80 -3.47 -27.36 -12.18
C VAL A 80 -2.82 -27.40 -13.56
N GLU A 81 -1.51 -27.62 -13.62
CA GLU A 81 -0.80 -27.66 -14.90
C GLU A 81 -1.04 -28.95 -15.71
N ASN A 82 -1.32 -30.07 -15.04
CA ASN A 82 -1.58 -31.36 -15.70
C ASN A 82 -2.64 -32.14 -14.94
N HIS A 83 -3.60 -32.73 -15.65
CA HIS A 83 -4.66 -33.57 -15.06
C HIS A 83 -4.24 -35.04 -14.83
N ALA A 84 -2.96 -35.30 -14.51
CA ALA A 84 -2.41 -36.62 -14.22
C ALA A 84 -2.39 -36.90 -12.71
N GLU A 85 -2.04 -38.13 -12.31
CA GLU A 85 -2.01 -38.55 -10.88
C GLU A 85 -1.09 -37.67 -9.99
N ASN A 86 -0.09 -36.99 -10.56
CA ASN A 86 0.84 -36.07 -9.88
C ASN A 86 0.62 -34.62 -10.29
N SER A 87 -0.64 -34.19 -10.43
CA SER A 87 -0.99 -32.81 -10.80
C SER A 87 -0.53 -31.82 -9.75
N THR A 88 0.24 -30.81 -10.16
CA THR A 88 0.71 -29.71 -9.33
C THR A 88 -0.17 -28.49 -9.50
N TRP A 89 -0.48 -27.82 -8.40
CA TRP A 89 -1.25 -26.59 -8.35
C TRP A 89 -0.29 -25.42 -8.18
N SER A 90 -0.39 -24.42 -9.06
CA SER A 90 0.45 -23.23 -9.05
C SER A 90 -0.37 -21.96 -9.27
N ILE A 91 0.21 -20.81 -8.93
CA ILE A 91 -0.37 -19.49 -9.25
C ILE A 91 -0.04 -19.17 -10.70
N ILE A 92 -1.06 -19.06 -11.55
CA ILE A 92 -0.88 -18.82 -12.99
C ILE A 92 -0.83 -17.34 -13.38
N ASN A 93 -1.18 -16.42 -12.46
CA ASN A 93 -1.14 -14.97 -12.65
C ASN A 93 -0.31 -14.26 -11.55
N PRO A 94 0.99 -14.61 -11.40
CA PRO A 94 1.83 -14.09 -10.31
C PRO A 94 2.05 -12.57 -10.35
N GLU A 95 1.80 -11.92 -11.48
CA GLU A 95 1.84 -10.46 -11.63
C GLU A 95 0.82 -9.77 -10.74
N VAL A 96 -0.30 -10.42 -10.44
CA VAL A 96 -1.33 -9.92 -9.54
C VAL A 96 -0.77 -9.69 -8.14
N LEU A 97 0.17 -10.50 -7.67
CA LEU A 97 0.81 -10.36 -6.36
C LEU A 97 1.69 -9.10 -6.23
N LYS A 98 2.09 -8.50 -7.35
CA LYS A 98 2.85 -7.24 -7.41
C LYS A 98 1.95 -6.01 -7.49
N GLY A 99 0.65 -6.21 -7.62
CA GLY A 99 -0.35 -5.15 -7.71
C GLY A 99 -0.49 -4.36 -6.41
N LYS A 100 -1.10 -3.18 -6.52
CA LYS A 100 -1.46 -2.34 -5.37
C LYS A 100 -2.92 -2.53 -4.97
N ASP A 101 -3.50 -3.68 -5.26
CA ASP A 101 -4.88 -4.01 -4.93
C ASP A 101 -5.05 -4.14 -3.42
N ILE A 102 -6.10 -3.55 -2.88
CA ILE A 102 -6.40 -3.57 -1.45
C ILE A 102 -6.62 -5.00 -0.92
N GLN A 103 -7.17 -5.89 -1.75
CA GLN A 103 -7.44 -7.28 -1.36
C GLN A 103 -6.15 -8.05 -1.17
N GLN A 104 -5.18 -7.86 -2.05
CA GLN A 104 -3.84 -8.46 -1.95
C GLN A 104 -3.08 -7.88 -0.77
N TRP A 105 -3.18 -6.56 -0.55
CA TRP A 105 -2.59 -5.94 0.63
C TRP A 105 -3.19 -6.51 1.93
N MET A 106 -4.52 -6.69 2.00
CA MET A 106 -5.18 -7.33 3.14
C MET A 106 -4.71 -8.77 3.35
N LEU A 107 -4.57 -9.54 2.27
CA LEU A 107 -4.07 -10.90 2.34
C LEU A 107 -2.62 -10.94 2.87
N ALA A 108 -1.75 -10.07 2.36
CA ALA A 108 -0.38 -9.93 2.85
C ALA A 108 -0.33 -9.53 4.34
N CYS A 109 -1.20 -8.62 4.78
CA CYS A 109 -1.29 -8.26 6.21
C CYS A 109 -1.68 -9.45 7.09
N VAL A 110 -2.58 -10.32 6.62
CA VAL A 110 -2.98 -11.54 7.34
C VAL A 110 -1.84 -12.55 7.37
N ALA A 111 -1.12 -12.70 6.28
CA ALA A 111 0.04 -13.57 6.16
C ALA A 111 1.14 -13.16 7.16
N HIS A 112 1.54 -11.89 7.15
CA HIS A 112 2.51 -11.37 8.12
C HIS A 112 2.05 -11.55 9.57
N ARG A 113 0.75 -11.37 9.85
CA ARG A 113 0.19 -11.62 11.17
C ARG A 113 0.34 -13.09 11.59
N ASN A 114 0.08 -14.04 10.69
CA ASN A 114 0.24 -15.46 10.98
C ASN A 114 1.70 -15.77 11.36
N LEU A 115 2.66 -15.27 10.59
CA LEU A 115 4.08 -15.41 10.89
C LEU A 115 4.44 -14.82 12.26
N LEU A 116 3.94 -13.64 12.57
CA LEU A 116 4.17 -13.00 13.88
C LEU A 116 3.50 -13.77 15.03
N GLU A 117 2.31 -14.37 14.81
CA GLU A 117 1.68 -15.24 15.81
C GLU A 117 2.55 -16.46 16.14
N GLU A 118 3.23 -17.06 15.16
CA GLU A 118 4.21 -18.13 15.39
C GLU A 118 5.43 -17.65 16.18
N CYS A 119 5.76 -16.37 16.06
CA CYS A 119 6.87 -15.74 16.77
C CYS A 119 6.52 -15.24 18.19
N LEU A 120 5.29 -15.41 18.68
CA LEU A 120 4.87 -14.89 20.01
C LEU A 120 5.75 -15.37 21.17
N GLY A 121 6.36 -16.56 21.05
CA GLY A 121 7.35 -17.05 22.03
C GLY A 121 8.71 -16.32 21.97
N MET A 122 8.94 -15.46 20.97
CA MET A 122 10.19 -14.75 20.72
C MET A 122 10.00 -13.23 20.66
N TYR A 123 8.95 -12.68 21.31
CA TYR A 123 8.62 -11.26 21.24
C TYR A 123 9.79 -10.33 21.66
N ASN A 124 10.72 -10.82 22.48
CA ASN A 124 11.92 -10.10 22.90
C ASN A 124 13.03 -10.05 21.83
N ARG A 125 12.83 -10.69 20.68
CA ARG A 125 13.77 -10.72 19.55
C ARG A 125 13.24 -10.01 18.32
N ILE A 126 11.99 -9.52 18.37
CA ILE A 126 11.31 -8.89 17.25
C ILE A 126 11.00 -7.47 17.65
N ASP A 127 11.60 -6.52 16.94
CA ASP A 127 11.29 -5.10 17.05
C ASP A 127 10.37 -4.70 15.89
N ILE A 128 9.20 -4.18 16.22
CA ILE A 128 8.19 -3.79 15.23
C ILE A 128 7.95 -2.29 15.37
N GLU A 129 8.14 -1.58 14.27
CA GLU A 129 7.78 -0.18 14.20
C GLU A 129 6.26 0.00 14.38
N GLY A 130 5.87 0.78 15.39
CA GLY A 130 4.47 1.01 15.72
C GLY A 130 3.76 1.86 14.67
N PHE A 131 2.51 1.51 14.36
CA PHE A 131 1.64 2.37 13.57
C PHE A 131 1.01 3.44 14.46
N PRO A 132 0.94 4.71 14.02
CA PRO A 132 0.13 5.71 14.68
C PRO A 132 -1.33 5.25 14.76
N SER A 133 -1.95 5.51 15.90
CA SER A 133 -3.37 5.21 16.06
C SER A 133 -4.20 5.98 15.04
N GLU A 134 -5.16 5.32 14.43
CA GLU A 134 -6.21 5.92 13.60
C GLU A 134 -7.32 6.55 14.45
N ASN A 135 -7.21 6.46 15.78
CA ASN A 135 -8.17 6.99 16.77
C ASN A 135 -9.62 6.51 16.58
N GLY A 136 -9.83 5.34 15.95
CA GLY A 136 -11.15 4.83 15.63
C GLY A 136 -11.87 5.60 14.51
N MET A 137 -11.15 6.45 13.77
CA MET A 137 -11.75 7.28 12.71
C MET A 137 -11.87 6.57 11.35
N LEU A 138 -11.23 5.42 11.19
CA LEU A 138 -11.28 4.66 9.93
C LEU A 138 -12.70 4.19 9.61
N GLU A 139 -13.43 3.65 10.59
CA GLU A 139 -14.80 3.15 10.40
C GLU A 139 -15.78 4.25 9.97
N PRO A 140 -15.94 5.40 10.66
CA PRO A 140 -16.85 6.42 10.23
C PRO A 140 -16.47 7.05 8.88
N VAL A 141 -15.17 7.16 8.55
CA VAL A 141 -14.71 7.65 7.25
C VAL A 141 -15.08 6.67 6.13
N THR A 142 -14.78 5.37 6.30
CA THR A 142 -15.13 4.34 5.30
C THR A 142 -16.63 4.22 5.11
N ARG A 143 -17.43 4.38 6.16
CA ARG A 143 -18.89 4.41 6.07
C ARG A 143 -19.38 5.62 5.26
N ALA A 144 -18.78 6.81 5.45
CA ALA A 144 -19.09 7.99 4.65
C ALA A 144 -18.76 7.77 3.16
N MET A 145 -17.60 7.20 2.86
CA MET A 145 -17.15 6.89 1.50
C MET A 145 -18.07 5.86 0.82
N LYS A 146 -18.40 4.76 1.50
CA LYS A 146 -19.28 3.70 0.97
C LYS A 146 -20.64 4.22 0.54
N ASN A 147 -21.16 5.23 1.25
CA ASN A 147 -22.48 5.81 0.98
C ASN A 147 -22.40 7.13 0.21
N ASN A 148 -21.24 7.55 -0.25
CA ASN A 148 -21.00 8.87 -0.87
C ASN A 148 -21.57 10.03 -0.04
N CYS A 149 -21.48 9.95 1.28
CA CYS A 149 -21.96 10.98 2.19
C CYS A 149 -20.85 11.99 2.48
N LYS A 150 -21.23 13.28 2.57
CA LYS A 150 -20.35 14.30 3.14
C LYS A 150 -20.12 13.99 4.62
N MET A 151 -18.98 14.42 5.13
CA MET A 151 -18.67 14.32 6.55
C MET A 151 -18.22 15.65 7.12
N GLU A 152 -18.56 15.89 8.37
CA GLU A 152 -18.02 16.95 9.19
C GLU A 152 -16.84 16.39 9.96
N VAL A 153 -15.67 17.04 9.86
CA VAL A 153 -14.45 16.62 10.56
C VAL A 153 -13.94 17.76 11.45
N ILE A 154 -13.54 17.43 12.67
CA ILE A 154 -12.73 18.32 13.52
C ILE A 154 -11.29 17.90 13.33
N TYR A 155 -10.47 18.76 12.72
CA TYR A 155 -9.10 18.49 12.35
C TYR A 155 -8.12 19.45 13.02
N LYS A 156 -7.05 18.90 13.62
CA LYS A 156 -5.99 19.65 14.28
C LYS A 156 -4.71 19.65 13.45
N ARG A 157 -4.41 20.78 12.80
CA ARG A 157 -3.10 20.98 12.16
C ARG A 157 -2.04 21.24 13.22
N TYR A 158 -0.81 20.82 12.93
CA TYR A 158 0.32 21.11 13.83
C TYR A 158 0.46 22.61 14.09
N GLY A 159 0.63 23.01 15.36
CA GLY A 159 0.75 24.40 15.76
C GLY A 159 -0.54 25.23 15.68
N HIS A 160 -1.69 24.65 15.35
CA HIS A 160 -2.95 25.37 15.23
C HIS A 160 -4.06 24.79 16.10
N ASN A 161 -5.05 25.60 16.42
CA ASN A 161 -6.26 25.13 17.08
C ASN A 161 -7.09 24.24 16.14
N PRO A 162 -7.83 23.26 16.69
CA PRO A 162 -8.74 22.42 15.90
C PRO A 162 -9.74 23.27 15.12
N LYS A 163 -10.00 22.88 13.87
CA LYS A 163 -11.00 23.51 13.00
C LYS A 163 -11.98 22.48 12.50
N ARG A 164 -13.21 22.93 12.36
CA ARG A 164 -14.31 22.16 11.77
C ARG A 164 -14.35 22.39 10.27
N HIS A 165 -14.52 21.30 9.51
CA HIS A 165 -14.63 21.32 8.06
C HIS A 165 -15.75 20.37 7.64
N ILE A 166 -16.50 20.74 6.60
CA ILE A 166 -17.41 19.85 5.88
C ILE A 166 -16.67 19.45 4.62
N VAL A 167 -16.52 18.15 4.40
CA VAL A 167 -15.70 17.61 3.31
C VAL A 167 -16.37 16.40 2.66
N GLU A 168 -15.96 16.13 1.43
CA GLU A 168 -16.31 14.94 0.66
C GLU A 168 -15.10 13.97 0.69
N PRO A 169 -15.21 12.80 1.34
CA PRO A 169 -14.10 11.84 1.38
C PRO A 169 -14.01 11.08 0.05
N TYR A 170 -12.84 11.13 -0.60
CA TYR A 170 -12.61 10.51 -1.90
C TYR A 170 -11.82 9.22 -1.80
N PHE A 171 -10.60 9.26 -1.23
CA PHE A 171 -9.69 8.12 -1.19
C PHE A 171 -9.03 8.00 0.17
N ILE A 172 -8.69 6.76 0.56
CA ILE A 172 -7.77 6.48 1.66
C ILE A 172 -6.42 6.13 1.06
N LYS A 173 -5.34 6.72 1.59
CA LYS A 173 -3.96 6.44 1.20
C LYS A 173 -3.14 6.10 2.42
N THR A 174 -2.27 5.10 2.31
CA THR A 174 -1.22 4.82 3.29
C THR A 174 0.10 5.43 2.83
N TYR A 175 0.83 6.05 3.75
CA TYR A 175 2.17 6.59 3.50
C TYR A 175 2.94 6.75 4.81
N ASN A 176 4.19 6.33 4.83
CA ASN A 176 5.05 6.37 6.03
C ASN A 176 4.33 5.86 7.28
N HIS A 177 3.78 4.65 7.19
CA HIS A 177 3.06 3.97 8.28
C HIS A 177 1.85 4.73 8.85
N ARG A 178 1.26 5.65 8.08
CA ARG A 178 0.06 6.40 8.47
C ARG A 178 -1.06 6.25 7.46
N PHE A 179 -2.28 6.38 7.95
CA PHE A 179 -3.47 6.51 7.12
C PHE A 179 -3.80 7.99 6.87
N TYR A 180 -4.17 8.27 5.63
CA TYR A 180 -4.64 9.58 5.19
C TYR A 180 -5.94 9.42 4.42
N VAL A 181 -6.85 10.36 4.59
CA VAL A 181 -8.03 10.48 3.72
C VAL A 181 -7.87 11.71 2.83
N LEU A 182 -7.99 11.51 1.52
CA LEU A 182 -8.11 12.60 0.56
C LEU A 182 -9.55 13.10 0.58
N CYS A 183 -9.71 14.38 0.84
CA CYS A 183 -11.00 15.03 0.90
C CYS A 183 -11.07 16.20 -0.07
N LYS A 184 -12.23 16.37 -0.71
CA LYS A 184 -12.58 17.59 -1.41
C LYS A 184 -13.30 18.52 -0.44
N PHE A 185 -12.83 19.77 -0.36
CA PHE A 185 -13.38 20.80 0.50
C PHE A 185 -14.41 21.66 -0.29
N ASP A 186 -15.23 22.43 0.41
CA ASP A 186 -16.21 23.34 -0.21
C ASP A 186 -15.56 24.36 -1.16
N THR A 187 -14.28 24.65 -1.00
CA THR A 187 -13.49 25.47 -1.93
C THR A 187 -13.22 24.81 -3.27
N GLY A 188 -13.58 23.53 -3.44
CA GLY A 188 -13.29 22.73 -4.62
C GLY A 188 -11.89 22.08 -4.62
N ASN A 189 -11.02 22.47 -3.69
CA ASN A 189 -9.65 21.94 -3.59
C ASN A 189 -9.61 20.61 -2.85
N PHE A 190 -8.67 19.77 -3.23
CA PHE A 190 -8.35 18.53 -2.54
C PHE A 190 -7.25 18.74 -1.49
N PHE A 191 -7.43 18.12 -0.33
CA PHE A 191 -6.43 18.05 0.72
C PHE A 191 -6.44 16.68 1.36
N THR A 192 -5.28 16.22 1.81
CA THR A 192 -5.14 15.02 2.60
C THR A 192 -5.21 15.35 4.09
N LEU A 193 -6.03 14.60 4.82
CA LEU A 193 -6.15 14.67 6.27
C LEU A 193 -5.56 13.40 6.86
N SER A 194 -4.58 13.53 7.75
CA SER A 194 -4.01 12.39 8.47
C SER A 194 -4.97 11.93 9.58
N PHE A 195 -5.23 10.63 9.68
CA PHE A 195 -6.19 10.07 10.64
C PHE A 195 -5.81 10.36 12.10
N ASP A 196 -4.53 10.33 12.43
CA ASP A 196 -4.02 10.64 13.77
C ASP A 196 -4.30 12.08 14.24
N ARG A 197 -4.67 12.97 13.32
CA ARG A 197 -5.02 14.38 13.59
C ARG A 197 -6.50 14.69 13.44
N ILE A 198 -7.31 13.72 13.06
CA ILE A 198 -8.77 13.82 13.09
C ILE A 198 -9.22 13.55 14.53
N LEU A 199 -9.88 14.52 15.13
CA LEU A 199 -10.39 14.43 16.50
C LEU A 199 -11.82 13.88 16.55
N GLU A 200 -12.61 14.20 15.53
CA GLU A 200 -14.02 13.77 15.44
C GLU A 200 -14.44 13.69 13.97
N VAL A 201 -15.26 12.68 13.65
CA VAL A 201 -15.94 12.52 12.37
C VAL A 201 -17.42 12.34 12.60
N LYS A 202 -18.23 13.14 11.91
CA LYS A 202 -19.68 12.99 11.86
C LYS A 202 -20.13 12.82 10.42
N VAL A 203 -20.68 11.66 10.10
CA VAL A 203 -21.27 11.41 8.78
C VAL A 203 -22.56 12.21 8.64
N LEU A 204 -22.67 12.99 7.56
CA LEU A 204 -23.80 13.84 7.29
C LEU A 204 -24.83 13.13 6.40
N LYS A 205 -26.07 13.62 6.37
CA LYS A 205 -27.10 13.12 5.47
C LYS A 205 -26.92 13.59 4.01
N GLY A 206 -26.08 14.63 3.80
CA GLY A 206 -25.81 15.18 2.48
C GLY A 206 -24.89 14.26 1.70
N HIS A 207 -25.25 13.98 0.45
CA HIS A 207 -24.47 13.18 -0.47
C HIS A 207 -23.64 14.07 -1.40
N PHE A 208 -22.59 13.50 -1.97
CA PHE A 208 -21.81 14.09 -3.06
C PHE A 208 -21.77 13.12 -4.23
N ASN A 209 -21.49 13.63 -5.42
CA ASN A 209 -21.35 12.80 -6.61
C ASN A 209 -19.88 12.35 -6.76
N PHE A 210 -19.62 11.08 -6.47
CA PHE A 210 -18.32 10.47 -6.71
C PHE A 210 -18.26 10.00 -8.17
N PRO A 211 -17.26 10.42 -8.98
CA PRO A 211 -17.15 10.01 -10.39
C PRO A 211 -16.89 8.51 -10.52
N ASN A 212 -17.69 7.79 -11.30
CA ASN A 212 -17.57 6.34 -11.48
C ASN A 212 -16.27 5.89 -12.15
N ASN A 213 -15.59 6.78 -12.88
CA ASN A 213 -14.35 6.53 -13.60
C ASN A 213 -13.12 7.11 -12.91
N LEU A 214 -13.22 7.46 -11.63
CA LEU A 214 -12.12 8.01 -10.86
C LEU A 214 -11.56 6.94 -9.92
N PHE A 215 -10.33 6.51 -10.17
CA PHE A 215 -9.61 5.52 -9.37
C PHE A 215 -8.49 6.18 -8.56
N ALA A 216 -8.23 5.66 -7.36
CA ALA A 216 -7.17 6.17 -6.49
C ALA A 216 -5.79 6.07 -7.16
N GLU A 217 -5.54 4.98 -7.87
CA GLU A 217 -4.29 4.73 -8.58
C GLU A 217 -4.02 5.82 -9.62
N ASP A 218 -4.98 6.12 -10.47
CA ASP A 218 -4.88 7.17 -11.50
C ASP A 218 -4.69 8.55 -10.88
N PHE A 219 -5.41 8.83 -9.79
CA PHE A 219 -5.32 10.11 -9.10
C PHE A 219 -3.93 10.35 -8.52
N PHE A 220 -3.29 9.31 -8.00
CA PHE A 220 -2.00 9.40 -7.33
C PHE A 220 -0.82 8.97 -8.20
N ILE A 221 -1.03 8.61 -9.47
CA ILE A 221 -0.01 8.01 -10.35
C ILE A 221 1.27 8.84 -10.46
N ASN A 222 1.14 10.17 -10.44
CA ASN A 222 2.26 11.12 -10.51
C ASN A 222 2.56 11.79 -9.16
N SER A 223 1.98 11.29 -8.06
CA SER A 223 2.12 11.89 -6.74
C SER A 223 3.11 11.13 -5.87
N PHE A 224 4.09 11.84 -5.32
CA PHE A 224 4.95 11.31 -4.27
C PHE A 224 4.41 11.73 -2.91
N GLY A 225 4.30 10.77 -1.99
CA GLY A 225 3.77 11.06 -0.66
C GLY A 225 2.26 11.33 -0.64
N VAL A 226 1.87 12.29 0.20
CA VAL A 226 0.46 12.61 0.48
C VAL A 226 0.10 14.07 0.20
N MET A 227 1.07 14.90 -0.10
CA MET A 227 0.81 16.31 -0.41
C MET A 227 0.19 16.46 -1.79
N ILE A 228 -0.96 17.13 -1.83
CA ILE A 228 -1.62 17.53 -3.07
C ILE A 228 -1.39 19.03 -3.25
N PRO A 229 -0.64 19.46 -4.27
CA PRO A 229 -0.43 20.87 -4.52
C PRO A 229 -1.77 21.54 -4.94
N PRO A 230 -2.00 22.79 -4.55
CA PRO A 230 -3.16 23.52 -5.00
C PRO A 230 -3.07 23.83 -6.51
N GLY A 231 -4.21 23.73 -7.21
CA GLY A 231 -4.30 23.99 -8.64
C GLY A 231 -3.92 22.78 -9.51
N ASP A 232 -3.84 23.03 -10.80
CA ASP A 232 -3.48 22.04 -11.82
C ASP A 232 -1.94 22.03 -12.02
N VAL A 233 -1.24 21.46 -11.05
CA VAL A 233 0.23 21.32 -11.15
C VAL A 233 0.55 20.09 -11.96
N LYS A 234 1.26 20.28 -13.06
CA LYS A 234 1.66 19.19 -13.96
C LYS A 234 2.89 18.45 -13.43
N PRO A 235 2.99 17.15 -13.67
CA PRO A 235 4.19 16.39 -13.39
C PRO A 235 5.37 16.90 -14.25
N LEU A 236 6.58 16.75 -13.72
CA LEU A 236 7.84 17.06 -14.38
C LEU A 236 8.64 15.78 -14.61
N ASP A 237 9.42 15.77 -15.68
CA ASP A 237 10.43 14.75 -15.91
C ASP A 237 11.70 15.15 -15.15
N ILE A 238 11.98 14.44 -14.06
CA ILE A 238 13.08 14.72 -13.14
C ILE A 238 14.14 13.63 -13.32
N ILE A 239 15.40 14.05 -13.45
CA ILE A 239 16.54 13.14 -13.50
C ILE A 239 17.32 13.27 -12.21
N LEU A 240 17.46 12.17 -11.48
CA LEU A 240 18.28 12.04 -10.29
C LEU A 240 19.46 11.13 -10.55
N ARG A 241 20.66 11.56 -10.15
CA ARG A 241 21.89 10.77 -10.19
C ARG A 241 22.14 10.15 -8.83
N ALA A 242 22.11 8.83 -8.76
CA ALA A 242 22.50 8.09 -7.57
C ALA A 242 23.98 7.68 -7.66
N LYS A 243 24.71 7.92 -6.57
CA LYS A 243 26.13 7.59 -6.40
C LYS A 243 26.32 6.54 -5.30
N SER A 244 27.51 6.00 -5.18
CA SER A 244 27.86 5.01 -4.15
C SER A 244 26.84 3.85 -4.10
N ASP A 245 26.47 3.37 -2.92
CA ASP A 245 25.55 2.25 -2.74
C ASP A 245 24.09 2.63 -3.07
N GLU A 246 23.75 3.93 -3.06
CA GLU A 246 22.42 4.40 -3.37
C GLU A 246 21.95 3.98 -4.78
N ARG A 247 22.87 3.85 -5.73
CA ARG A 247 22.59 3.38 -7.09
C ARG A 247 22.05 1.95 -7.14
N PHE A 248 22.48 1.08 -6.21
CA PHE A 248 21.98 -0.29 -6.09
C PHE A 248 20.68 -0.31 -5.31
N TYR A 249 20.61 0.43 -4.20
CA TYR A 249 19.43 0.53 -3.37
C TYR A 249 18.20 0.99 -4.16
N LEU A 250 18.35 2.03 -4.97
CA LEU A 250 17.24 2.55 -5.80
C LEU A 250 16.84 1.62 -6.95
N LYS A 251 17.70 0.68 -7.37
CA LYS A 251 17.32 -0.37 -8.32
C LYS A 251 16.39 -1.39 -7.66
N ASP A 252 16.66 -1.76 -6.40
CA ASP A 252 15.89 -2.75 -5.67
C ASP A 252 14.62 -2.15 -5.06
N ILE A 253 14.72 -0.91 -4.55
CA ILE A 253 13.63 -0.19 -3.89
C ILE A 253 13.42 1.17 -4.58
N PRO A 254 12.64 1.21 -5.67
CA PRO A 254 12.38 2.45 -6.40
C PRO A 254 11.68 3.50 -5.52
N LEU A 255 12.10 4.77 -5.62
CA LEU A 255 11.42 5.87 -4.92
C LEU A 255 9.98 6.06 -5.38
N HIS A 256 9.71 5.79 -6.65
CA HIS A 256 8.38 5.98 -7.25
C HIS A 256 8.15 5.01 -8.40
N GLY A 257 6.88 4.63 -8.66
CA GLY A 257 6.52 3.69 -9.72
C GLY A 257 6.89 4.13 -11.15
N SER A 258 7.12 5.43 -11.37
CA SER A 258 7.58 5.95 -12.66
C SER A 258 9.09 5.89 -12.85
N GLN A 259 9.86 5.36 -11.89
CA GLN A 259 11.30 5.29 -11.97
C GLN A 259 11.78 4.45 -13.16
N GLN A 260 12.69 5.01 -13.95
CA GLN A 260 13.35 4.30 -15.05
C GLN A 260 14.85 4.61 -15.04
N ILE A 261 15.68 3.63 -15.41
CA ILE A 261 17.12 3.85 -15.62
C ILE A 261 17.29 4.50 -16.99
N VAL A 262 17.92 5.68 -17.02
CA VAL A 262 18.23 6.40 -18.29
C VAL A 262 19.70 6.37 -18.64
N ARG A 263 20.56 6.16 -17.65
CA ARG A 263 22.02 6.02 -17.85
C ARG A 263 22.61 5.23 -16.70
N GLU A 264 23.52 4.31 -17.02
CA GLU A 264 24.26 3.54 -16.04
C GLU A 264 25.75 3.60 -16.34
N GLU A 265 26.54 4.05 -15.35
CA GLU A 265 27.98 4.12 -15.40
C GLU A 265 28.59 3.40 -14.19
N LEU A 266 29.91 3.22 -14.20
CA LEU A 266 30.58 2.50 -13.11
C LEU A 266 30.37 3.17 -11.73
N GLU A 267 30.33 4.51 -11.67
CA GLU A 267 30.28 5.27 -10.43
C GLU A 267 28.89 5.82 -10.09
N TYR A 268 27.96 5.83 -11.03
CA TYR A 268 26.63 6.37 -10.82
C TYR A 268 25.57 5.73 -11.74
N VAL A 269 24.30 5.91 -11.35
CA VAL A 269 23.15 5.60 -12.19
C VAL A 269 22.23 6.81 -12.20
N ASP A 270 21.78 7.22 -13.39
CA ASP A 270 20.78 8.25 -13.58
C ASP A 270 19.40 7.61 -13.73
N PHE A 271 18.47 8.02 -12.87
CA PHE A 271 17.08 7.59 -12.88
C PHE A 271 16.18 8.73 -13.32
N SER A 272 15.23 8.47 -14.22
CA SER A 272 14.17 9.43 -14.54
C SER A 272 12.90 9.13 -13.74
N TYR A 273 12.16 10.17 -13.44
CA TYR A 273 10.88 10.15 -12.73
C TYR A 273 9.90 11.09 -13.41
N HIS A 274 8.67 10.65 -13.64
CA HIS A 274 7.57 11.51 -14.09
C HIS A 274 6.67 11.80 -12.89
N ILE A 275 6.85 12.96 -12.23
CA ILE A 275 6.30 13.19 -10.89
C ILE A 275 5.99 14.66 -10.64
N ILE A 276 4.98 14.92 -9.79
CA ILE A 276 4.70 16.25 -9.25
C ILE A 276 5.70 16.53 -8.12
N PRO A 277 6.57 17.55 -8.25
CA PRO A 277 7.65 17.82 -7.29
C PRO A 277 7.13 18.51 -6.03
N THR A 278 6.49 17.75 -5.16
CA THR A 278 5.98 18.20 -3.86
C THR A 278 7.08 18.32 -2.81
N GLU A 279 6.77 18.94 -1.66
CA GLU A 279 7.69 18.99 -0.51
C GLU A 279 8.06 17.58 0.01
N ASP A 280 7.14 16.59 -0.10
CA ASP A 280 7.43 15.20 0.25
C ASP A 280 8.57 14.65 -0.64
N PHE A 281 8.56 14.95 -1.94
CA PHE A 281 9.60 14.50 -2.86
C PHE A 281 10.92 15.22 -2.64
N ILE A 282 10.89 16.54 -2.43
CA ILE A 282 12.08 17.31 -2.05
C ILE A 282 12.71 16.73 -0.78
N GLY A 283 11.88 16.41 0.23
CA GLY A 283 12.32 15.80 1.47
C GLY A 283 13.01 14.45 1.24
N ALA A 284 12.43 13.58 0.41
CA ALA A 284 12.99 12.28 0.07
C ALA A 284 14.35 12.41 -0.64
N VAL A 285 14.49 13.37 -1.59
CA VAL A 285 15.77 13.62 -2.26
C VAL A 285 16.82 14.13 -1.25
N MET A 286 16.45 15.07 -0.40
CA MET A 286 17.37 15.64 0.61
C MET A 286 17.80 14.63 1.67
N GLN A 287 16.95 13.65 2.00
CA GLN A 287 17.27 12.58 2.96
C GLN A 287 18.49 11.76 2.53
N GLN A 288 18.74 11.66 1.23
CA GLN A 288 19.87 10.90 0.69
C GLN A 288 21.20 11.68 0.74
N GLY A 289 21.18 12.98 1.09
CA GLY A 289 22.36 13.81 1.23
C GLY A 289 23.16 13.93 -0.09
N ASP A 290 24.46 13.64 -0.03
CA ASP A 290 25.39 13.72 -1.17
C ASP A 290 25.31 12.50 -2.11
N ARG A 291 24.59 11.46 -1.73
CA ARG A 291 24.42 10.24 -2.52
C ARG A 291 23.43 10.37 -3.68
N LEU A 292 22.55 11.40 -3.61
CA LEU A 292 21.54 11.62 -4.63
C LEU A 292 21.56 13.08 -5.10
N GLU A 293 21.81 13.28 -6.40
CA GLU A 293 21.94 14.60 -7.00
C GLU A 293 20.85 14.84 -8.05
N VAL A 294 20.17 15.99 -8.00
CA VAL A 294 19.24 16.40 -9.05
C VAL A 294 20.03 16.87 -10.27
N ILE A 295 19.87 16.20 -11.41
CA ILE A 295 20.51 16.56 -12.68
C ILE A 295 19.61 17.49 -13.51
N ALA A 296 18.32 17.16 -13.59
CA ALA A 296 17.34 17.93 -14.35
C ALA A 296 15.94 17.81 -13.72
N PRO A 297 15.00 18.74 -13.96
CA PRO A 297 15.23 20.03 -14.64
C PRO A 297 15.91 21.05 -13.70
N GLU A 298 16.47 22.10 -14.28
CA GLU A 298 17.21 23.12 -13.53
C GLU A 298 16.35 23.82 -12.47
N GLU A 299 15.08 24.05 -12.76
CA GLU A 299 14.15 24.64 -11.79
C GLU A 299 14.05 23.79 -10.51
N PHE A 300 13.89 22.49 -10.65
CA PHE A 300 13.80 21.57 -9.51
C PHE A 300 15.16 21.44 -8.80
N ARG A 301 16.26 21.37 -9.56
CA ARG A 301 17.62 21.41 -9.01
C ARG A 301 17.85 22.63 -8.12
N ASN A 302 17.44 23.81 -8.59
CA ASN A 302 17.59 25.06 -7.84
C ASN A 302 16.72 25.08 -6.56
N LYS A 303 15.52 24.48 -6.56
CA LYS A 303 14.70 24.33 -5.36
C LYS A 303 15.42 23.48 -4.29
N VAL A 304 15.95 22.33 -4.68
CA VAL A 304 16.70 21.45 -3.77
C VAL A 304 17.99 22.13 -3.29
N LYS A 305 18.76 22.75 -4.21
CA LYS A 305 19.97 23.50 -3.87
C LYS A 305 19.70 24.58 -2.81
N THR A 306 18.67 25.40 -3.01
CA THR A 306 18.30 26.45 -2.05
C THR A 306 17.95 25.88 -0.66
N ARG A 307 17.32 24.71 -0.61
CA ARG A 307 17.03 24.03 0.67
C ARG A 307 18.30 23.52 1.35
N LEU A 308 19.21 22.93 0.59
CA LEU A 308 20.51 22.46 1.10
C LEU A 308 21.37 23.62 1.60
N GLU A 309 21.41 24.73 0.88
CA GLU A 309 22.11 25.96 1.32
C GLU A 309 21.55 26.47 2.65
N LYS A 310 20.22 26.57 2.78
CA LYS A 310 19.59 26.98 4.05
C LYS A 310 19.94 26.02 5.18
N ALA A 311 19.93 24.72 4.92
CA ALA A 311 20.33 23.72 5.92
C ALA A 311 21.82 23.89 6.31
N TYR A 312 22.70 24.07 5.34
CA TYR A 312 24.14 24.29 5.57
C TYR A 312 24.41 25.53 6.43
N TYR A 313 23.77 26.67 6.13
CA TYR A 313 23.95 27.90 6.90
C TYR A 313 23.49 27.78 8.35
N GLN A 314 22.54 26.90 8.69
CA GLN A 314 22.15 26.64 10.07
C GLN A 314 23.29 26.04 10.91
N TYR A 315 24.17 25.26 10.28
CA TYR A 315 25.34 24.65 10.94
C TYR A 315 26.56 25.58 10.98
N LEU A 316 26.58 26.66 10.17
CA LEU A 316 27.63 27.65 10.24
C LEU A 316 27.35 28.74 11.28
N ALA A 317 26.10 28.96 11.65
CA ALA A 317 25.67 29.99 12.59
C ALA A 317 25.72 29.55 14.07
N SER A 318 26.17 28.31 14.33
CA SER A 318 26.44 27.77 15.66
C SER A 318 27.92 27.79 15.97
#